data_ae84943bb61a3c336c81b5342fa186fc
#
_entry.id   ae84943bb61a3c336c81b5342fa186fc
#
_cell.length_a   1.000
_cell.length_b   1.000
_cell.length_c   1.000
_cell.angle_alpha   90.00
_cell.angle_beta   90.00
_cell.angle_gamma   90.00
#
_symmetry.space_group_name_H-M   'P 1'
#
loop_
_entity.id
_entity.type
_entity.pdbx_description
1 polymer ?
#
loop_
_entity_poly.entity_id
_entity_poly.type
_entity_poly.pdbx_seq_one_letter_code
_entity_poly.pdbx_strand_id
1 'polypeptide(L)'
;DRFIAPSAFYAGRMRDKLNLPNERVAVIHNGINHDGYSAERVALNPPVIGFFSRMCKDKGLDTLVDAFIKMKQDNHIPQLRLKIGGGCGPGDEPFVERLRDRLHAKALLGDVEFHPNLSRAEKQAFLKSLSVLSVPAQFGESFGFYVIEALAAGVPVVQPHCASFPELVETTGGGRVYDHEGPESLAAALEGMLHNPTEAKAIGLKAREVVREIFSVEHMAEQMIDLLDGLVSNPSPIPEA
;
A
#
# COMPACT_ATOMS: atom_id res chain seq x y z
N ASP A 1 12.15 28.63 -8.40
CA ASP A 1 12.28 27.21 -8.05
C ASP A 1 10.91 26.61 -7.73
N ARG A 2 10.72 25.35 -8.09
CA ARG A 2 9.55 24.53 -7.76
C ARG A 2 9.98 23.31 -6.97
N PHE A 3 9.15 22.89 -6.04
CA PHE A 3 9.29 21.65 -5.31
C PHE A 3 8.24 20.65 -5.83
N ILE A 4 8.56 19.38 -5.80
CA ILE A 4 7.64 18.31 -6.23
C ILE A 4 7.41 17.39 -5.06
N ALA A 5 6.14 17.07 -4.81
CA ALA A 5 5.72 16.14 -3.78
C ALA A 5 4.97 14.95 -4.42
N PRO A 6 5.14 13.73 -3.89
CA PRO A 6 4.52 12.53 -4.45
C PRO A 6 3.03 12.36 -4.07
N SER A 7 2.50 13.23 -3.22
CA SER A 7 1.10 13.23 -2.77
C SER A 7 0.71 14.63 -2.28
N ALA A 8 -0.59 14.92 -2.25
CA ALA A 8 -1.12 16.18 -1.70
C ALA A 8 -0.83 16.28 -0.19
N PHE A 9 -0.94 15.15 0.53
CA PHE A 9 -0.54 15.08 1.94
C PHE A 9 0.92 15.53 2.14
N TYR A 10 1.84 14.99 1.34
CA TYR A 10 3.26 15.33 1.49
C TYR A 10 3.57 16.75 1.02
N ALA A 11 2.86 17.25 0.00
CA ALA A 11 2.92 18.64 -0.43
C ALA A 11 2.53 19.60 0.72
N GLY A 12 1.46 19.29 1.45
CA GLY A 12 1.08 20.03 2.66
C GLY A 12 2.20 20.07 3.69
N ARG A 13 2.77 18.91 4.01
CA ARG A 13 3.90 18.83 4.96
C ARG A 13 5.14 19.60 4.51
N MET A 14 5.45 19.60 3.21
CA MET A 14 6.57 20.38 2.67
C MET A 14 6.30 21.88 2.81
N ARG A 15 5.08 22.34 2.47
CA ARG A 15 4.70 23.75 2.63
C ARG A 15 4.85 24.21 4.08
N ASP A 16 4.32 23.44 5.00
CA ASP A 16 4.37 23.78 6.42
C ASP A 16 5.81 23.81 6.97
N LYS A 17 6.60 22.77 6.65
CA LYS A 17 7.96 22.64 7.18
C LYS A 17 8.96 23.62 6.57
N LEU A 18 8.79 23.97 5.30
CA LEU A 18 9.71 24.82 4.55
C LEU A 18 9.18 26.24 4.37
N ASN A 19 8.00 26.55 4.94
CA ASN A 19 7.30 27.82 4.81
C ASN A 19 7.15 28.24 3.35
N LEU A 20 6.69 27.33 2.49
CA LEU A 20 6.54 27.52 1.06
C LEU A 20 5.11 27.96 0.71
N PRO A 21 4.93 28.94 -0.20
CA PRO A 21 3.62 29.26 -0.72
C PRO A 21 3.09 28.10 -1.60
N ASN A 22 1.76 28.03 -1.74
CA ASN A 22 1.10 26.92 -2.44
C ASN A 22 1.61 26.69 -3.85
N GLU A 23 1.83 27.78 -4.59
CA GLU A 23 2.30 27.76 -5.96
C GLU A 23 3.73 27.25 -6.15
N ARG A 24 4.51 27.12 -5.06
CA ARG A 24 5.89 26.61 -5.10
C ARG A 24 5.97 25.08 -5.01
N VAL A 25 4.89 24.40 -4.66
CA VAL A 25 4.88 22.93 -4.50
C VAL A 25 3.85 22.33 -5.46
N ALA A 26 4.34 21.61 -6.45
CA ALA A 26 3.52 20.80 -7.36
C ALA A 26 3.33 19.38 -6.79
N VAL A 27 2.18 18.79 -7.00
CA VAL A 27 1.95 17.37 -6.73
C VAL A 27 2.12 16.63 -8.05
N ILE A 28 3.07 15.70 -8.08
CA ILE A 28 3.27 14.76 -9.18
C ILE A 28 3.37 13.38 -8.53
N HIS A 29 2.34 12.56 -8.72
CA HIS A 29 2.31 11.22 -8.16
C HIS A 29 3.39 10.35 -8.79
N ASN A 30 3.98 9.46 -7.98
CA ASN A 30 4.91 8.48 -8.50
C ASN A 30 4.17 7.50 -9.41
N GLY A 31 4.76 7.18 -10.55
CA GLY A 31 4.28 6.17 -11.48
C GLY A 31 4.97 4.82 -11.27
N ILE A 32 4.28 3.76 -11.64
CA ILE A 32 4.84 2.40 -11.74
C ILE A 32 4.79 1.90 -13.19
N ASN A 33 5.72 1.02 -13.54
CA ASN A 33 5.63 0.27 -14.78
C ASN A 33 4.64 -0.88 -14.61
N HIS A 34 3.59 -0.91 -15.43
CA HIS A 34 2.49 -1.88 -15.37
C HIS A 34 2.79 -3.23 -16.01
N ASP A 35 3.97 -3.40 -16.63
CA ASP A 35 4.36 -4.66 -17.27
C ASP A 35 4.39 -5.82 -16.25
N GLY A 36 3.72 -6.92 -16.63
CA GLY A 36 3.63 -8.11 -15.81
C GLY A 36 2.47 -8.13 -14.79
N TYR A 37 1.72 -7.03 -14.64
CA TYR A 37 0.48 -7.04 -13.85
C TYR A 37 -0.69 -7.49 -14.73
N SER A 38 -1.15 -8.74 -14.53
CA SER A 38 -2.24 -9.38 -15.31
C SER A 38 -3.61 -8.95 -14.80
N ALA A 39 -4.58 -8.84 -15.73
CA ALA A 39 -6.00 -8.60 -15.40
C ALA A 39 -6.73 -9.85 -14.89
N GLU A 40 -6.20 -11.04 -15.20
CA GLU A 40 -6.83 -12.28 -14.80
C GLU A 40 -6.73 -12.48 -13.29
N ARG A 41 -7.86 -12.46 -12.63
CA ARG A 41 -7.98 -12.69 -11.21
C ARG A 41 -9.15 -13.61 -10.89
N VAL A 42 -8.87 -14.66 -10.15
CA VAL A 42 -9.89 -15.55 -9.58
C VAL A 42 -10.08 -15.19 -8.11
N ALA A 43 -11.33 -15.23 -7.64
CA ALA A 43 -11.57 -15.11 -6.21
C ALA A 43 -10.90 -16.30 -5.50
N LEU A 44 -10.10 -16.00 -4.48
CA LEU A 44 -9.35 -17.02 -3.76
C LEU A 44 -10.24 -17.68 -2.69
N ASN A 45 -10.18 -18.99 -2.63
CA ASN A 45 -10.76 -19.78 -1.57
C ASN A 45 -9.75 -20.87 -1.17
N PRO A 46 -9.18 -20.81 0.03
CA PRO A 46 -9.44 -19.83 1.10
C PRO A 46 -8.95 -18.42 0.81
N PRO A 47 -9.54 -17.39 1.46
CA PRO A 47 -9.10 -16.02 1.32
C PRO A 47 -7.70 -15.80 1.95
N VAL A 48 -6.93 -14.89 1.35
CA VAL A 48 -5.54 -14.61 1.71
C VAL A 48 -5.37 -13.13 1.99
N ILE A 49 -5.02 -12.78 3.22
CA ILE A 49 -4.52 -11.44 3.56
C ILE A 49 -3.04 -11.36 3.17
N GLY A 50 -2.62 -10.26 2.57
CA GLY A 50 -1.23 -9.99 2.22
C GLY A 50 -0.64 -8.82 2.98
N PHE A 51 0.63 -8.94 3.29
CA PHE A 51 1.52 -7.84 3.66
C PHE A 51 2.65 -7.77 2.63
N PHE A 52 2.97 -6.58 2.12
CA PHE A 52 4.12 -6.42 1.24
C PHE A 52 4.85 -5.09 1.51
N SER A 53 5.88 -5.14 2.33
CA SER A 53 6.78 -4.01 2.64
C SER A 53 8.03 -4.55 3.34
N ARG A 54 8.92 -3.66 3.82
CA ARG A 54 9.98 -4.10 4.74
C ARG A 54 9.35 -4.77 5.96
N MET A 55 9.85 -5.95 6.33
CA MET A 55 9.33 -6.75 7.45
C MET A 55 9.82 -6.19 8.79
N CYS A 56 9.34 -5.01 9.17
CA CYS A 56 9.75 -4.32 10.39
C CYS A 56 8.55 -3.75 11.14
N LYS A 57 8.80 -3.32 12.39
CA LYS A 57 7.77 -2.78 13.28
C LYS A 57 7.14 -1.50 12.72
N ASP A 58 7.93 -0.60 12.13
CA ASP A 58 7.44 0.69 11.61
C ASP A 58 6.39 0.52 10.49
N LYS A 59 6.43 -0.62 9.79
CA LYS A 59 5.44 -0.98 8.77
C LYS A 59 4.22 -1.72 9.35
N GLY A 60 4.15 -1.87 10.67
CA GLY A 60 3.00 -2.41 11.38
C GLY A 60 2.78 -3.91 11.18
N LEU A 61 3.83 -4.67 10.83
CA LEU A 61 3.70 -6.11 10.61
C LEU A 61 3.24 -6.85 11.87
N ASP A 62 3.65 -6.41 13.06
CA ASP A 62 3.16 -6.93 14.33
C ASP A 62 1.65 -6.67 14.53
N THR A 63 1.18 -5.47 14.18
CA THR A 63 -0.26 -5.12 14.22
C THR A 63 -1.07 -6.01 13.28
N LEU A 64 -0.58 -6.28 12.06
CA LEU A 64 -1.26 -7.19 11.14
C LEU A 64 -1.30 -8.62 11.64
N VAL A 65 -0.20 -9.12 12.22
CA VAL A 65 -0.14 -10.46 12.83
C VAL A 65 -1.12 -10.56 13.99
N ASP A 66 -1.24 -9.53 14.84
CA ASP A 66 -2.21 -9.52 15.94
C ASP A 66 -3.66 -9.48 15.44
N ALA A 67 -3.95 -8.68 14.40
CA ALA A 67 -5.26 -8.68 13.75
C ALA A 67 -5.59 -10.07 13.15
N PHE A 68 -4.63 -10.70 12.48
CA PHE A 68 -4.80 -12.05 11.94
C PHE A 68 -5.08 -13.08 13.04
N ILE A 69 -4.33 -13.06 14.15
CA ILE A 69 -4.56 -13.95 15.29
C ILE A 69 -5.96 -13.77 15.83
N LYS A 70 -6.42 -12.52 16.01
CA LYS A 70 -7.77 -12.21 16.45
C LYS A 70 -8.82 -12.79 15.49
N MET A 71 -8.70 -12.52 14.19
CA MET A 71 -9.64 -13.03 13.16
C MET A 71 -9.72 -14.57 13.16
N LYS A 72 -8.57 -15.26 13.39
CA LYS A 72 -8.53 -16.73 13.52
C LYS A 72 -9.23 -17.22 14.79
N GLN A 73 -9.14 -16.48 15.89
CA GLN A 73 -9.81 -16.80 17.16
C GLN A 73 -11.33 -16.60 17.07
N ASP A 74 -11.75 -15.48 16.43
CA ASP A 74 -13.17 -15.18 16.21
C ASP A 74 -13.82 -16.13 15.18
N ASN A 75 -13.01 -16.73 14.30
CA ASN A 75 -13.37 -17.76 13.29
C ASN A 75 -14.52 -17.36 12.36
N HIS A 76 -14.69 -16.07 12.07
CA HIS A 76 -15.73 -15.59 11.15
C HIS A 76 -15.41 -15.92 9.68
N ILE A 77 -14.12 -16.09 9.35
CA ILE A 77 -13.65 -16.45 8.01
C ILE A 77 -12.86 -17.77 8.10
N PRO A 78 -13.52 -18.91 7.80
CA PRO A 78 -12.87 -20.21 7.85
C PRO A 78 -11.64 -20.28 6.93
N GLN A 79 -10.60 -21.00 7.36
CA GLN A 79 -9.38 -21.27 6.59
C GLN A 79 -8.61 -20.01 6.13
N LEU A 80 -8.87 -18.83 6.74
CA LEU A 80 -8.13 -17.61 6.45
C LEU A 80 -6.61 -17.83 6.49
N ARG A 81 -5.90 -17.33 5.48
CA ARG A 81 -4.44 -17.41 5.35
C ARG A 81 -3.80 -16.02 5.37
N LEU A 82 -2.53 -15.97 5.76
CA LEU A 82 -1.72 -14.76 5.74
C LEU A 82 -0.45 -15.00 4.92
N LYS A 83 -0.13 -14.09 4.00
CA LYS A 83 1.15 -14.07 3.29
C LYS A 83 1.89 -12.79 3.60
N ILE A 84 3.14 -12.93 4.02
CA ILE A 84 4.02 -11.82 4.41
C ILE A 84 5.19 -11.80 3.43
N GLY A 85 5.26 -10.75 2.60
CA GLY A 85 6.31 -10.55 1.60
C GLY A 85 7.04 -9.23 1.79
N GLY A 86 8.22 -9.12 1.18
CA GLY A 86 8.98 -7.89 1.11
C GLY A 86 10.40 -7.96 1.66
N GLY A 87 11.01 -6.80 1.88
CA GLY A 87 12.40 -6.72 2.34
C GLY A 87 12.58 -7.25 3.75
N CYS A 88 13.56 -8.14 3.93
CA CYS A 88 13.99 -8.63 5.23
C CYS A 88 15.51 -8.73 5.21
N GLY A 89 16.17 -7.80 5.91
CA GLY A 89 17.63 -7.83 6.11
C GLY A 89 18.01 -8.43 7.45
N PRO A 90 19.32 -8.64 7.72
CA PRO A 90 19.80 -9.21 8.97
C PRO A 90 19.29 -8.49 10.22
N GLY A 91 19.09 -7.18 10.16
CA GLY A 91 18.52 -6.40 11.26
C GLY A 91 17.02 -6.62 11.50
N ASP A 92 16.29 -7.13 10.51
CA ASP A 92 14.85 -7.39 10.61
C ASP A 92 14.57 -8.84 11.06
N GLU A 93 15.49 -9.77 10.83
CA GLU A 93 15.32 -11.20 11.14
C GLU A 93 14.89 -11.47 12.60
N PRO A 94 15.50 -10.86 13.63
CA PRO A 94 15.08 -11.12 15.02
C PRO A 94 13.63 -10.66 15.29
N PHE A 95 13.14 -9.64 14.58
CA PHE A 95 11.75 -9.22 14.69
C PHE A 95 10.82 -10.23 14.01
N VAL A 96 11.18 -10.71 12.84
CA VAL A 96 10.41 -11.72 12.10
C VAL A 96 10.33 -13.03 12.88
N GLU A 97 11.42 -13.48 13.49
CA GLU A 97 11.43 -14.70 14.31
C GLU A 97 10.50 -14.58 15.54
N ARG A 98 10.50 -13.43 16.23
CA ARG A 98 9.52 -13.21 17.32
C ARG A 98 8.07 -13.30 16.83
N LEU A 99 7.76 -12.89 15.61
CA LEU A 99 6.42 -13.04 15.04
C LEU A 99 6.11 -14.51 14.72
N ARG A 100 7.09 -15.27 14.23
CA ARG A 100 6.96 -16.73 14.01
C ARG A 100 6.69 -17.46 15.33
N ASP A 101 7.45 -17.15 16.38
CA ASP A 101 7.26 -17.72 17.71
C ASP A 101 5.85 -17.42 18.26
N ARG A 102 5.37 -16.19 18.08
CA ARG A 102 4.02 -15.78 18.48
C ARG A 102 2.93 -16.58 17.74
N LEU A 103 3.08 -16.74 16.43
CA LEU A 103 2.17 -17.54 15.59
C LEU A 103 2.23 -19.03 15.98
N HIS A 104 3.42 -19.55 16.24
CA HIS A 104 3.61 -20.93 16.69
C HIS A 104 2.93 -21.19 18.03
N ALA A 105 3.09 -20.30 19.00
CA ALA A 105 2.44 -20.40 20.31
C ALA A 105 0.89 -20.38 20.24
N LYS A 106 0.32 -19.88 19.14
CA LYS A 106 -1.12 -19.89 18.84
C LYS A 106 -1.53 -21.03 17.91
N ALA A 107 -0.61 -21.92 17.52
CA ALA A 107 -0.83 -22.99 16.53
C ALA A 107 -1.28 -22.47 15.15
N LEU A 108 -0.87 -21.24 14.76
CA LEU A 108 -1.27 -20.58 13.52
C LEU A 108 -0.14 -20.48 12.50
N LEU A 109 1.08 -20.93 12.81
CA LEU A 109 2.23 -20.79 11.90
C LEU A 109 1.99 -21.53 10.57
N GLY A 110 1.23 -22.61 10.56
CA GLY A 110 0.85 -23.35 9.35
C GLY A 110 -0.11 -22.60 8.41
N ASP A 111 -0.74 -21.52 8.90
CA ASP A 111 -1.63 -20.67 8.11
C ASP A 111 -0.93 -19.41 7.57
N VAL A 112 0.40 -19.27 7.83
CA VAL A 112 1.18 -18.10 7.45
C VAL A 112 2.38 -18.48 6.59
N GLU A 113 2.55 -17.79 5.47
CA GLU A 113 3.69 -17.93 4.57
C GLU A 113 4.57 -16.68 4.62
N PHE A 114 5.90 -16.85 4.69
CA PHE A 114 6.88 -15.76 4.65
C PHE A 114 7.68 -15.82 3.35
N HIS A 115 7.70 -14.71 2.62
CA HIS A 115 8.34 -14.56 1.32
C HIS A 115 9.32 -13.36 1.34
N PRO A 116 10.49 -13.49 1.97
CA PRO A 116 11.45 -12.39 2.04
C PRO A 116 12.13 -12.16 0.69
N ASN A 117 12.45 -10.91 0.40
CA ASN A 117 13.34 -10.46 -0.68
C ASN A 117 12.97 -10.98 -2.08
N LEU A 118 11.69 -10.95 -2.41
CA LEU A 118 11.17 -11.37 -3.71
C LEU A 118 11.74 -10.53 -4.86
N SER A 119 12.07 -11.18 -5.98
CA SER A 119 12.31 -10.53 -7.26
C SER A 119 11.05 -9.84 -7.77
N ARG A 120 11.18 -9.01 -8.83
CA ARG A 120 10.01 -8.33 -9.44
C ARG A 120 8.93 -9.33 -9.90
N ALA A 121 9.31 -10.40 -10.57
CA ALA A 121 8.37 -11.40 -11.08
C ALA A 121 7.67 -12.16 -9.92
N GLU A 122 8.43 -12.56 -8.90
CA GLU A 122 7.88 -13.19 -7.71
C GLU A 122 6.95 -12.25 -6.93
N LYS A 123 7.29 -10.96 -6.81
CA LYS A 123 6.41 -9.95 -6.21
C LYS A 123 5.07 -9.86 -6.95
N GLN A 124 5.08 -9.83 -8.29
CA GLN A 124 3.85 -9.78 -9.09
C GLN A 124 2.99 -11.03 -8.87
N ALA A 125 3.61 -12.21 -8.85
CA ALA A 125 2.93 -13.48 -8.55
C ALA A 125 2.39 -13.49 -7.10
N PHE A 126 3.17 -13.00 -6.15
CA PHE A 126 2.78 -12.85 -4.75
C PHE A 126 1.53 -11.95 -4.63
N LEU A 127 1.57 -10.73 -5.17
CA LEU A 127 0.43 -9.81 -5.13
C LEU A 127 -0.82 -10.43 -5.77
N LYS A 128 -0.69 -11.08 -6.91
CA LYS A 128 -1.80 -11.78 -7.58
C LYS A 128 -2.42 -12.87 -6.71
N SER A 129 -1.68 -13.45 -5.78
CA SER A 129 -2.14 -14.51 -4.87
C SER A 129 -2.84 -14.01 -3.60
N LEU A 130 -3.19 -12.72 -3.52
CA LEU A 130 -3.82 -12.11 -2.35
C LEU A 130 -5.30 -11.83 -2.59
N SER A 131 -6.13 -11.90 -1.56
CA SER A 131 -7.52 -11.42 -1.57
C SER A 131 -7.60 -9.93 -1.23
N VAL A 132 -6.76 -9.48 -0.31
CA VAL A 132 -6.63 -8.09 0.14
C VAL A 132 -5.19 -7.84 0.59
N LEU A 133 -4.67 -6.62 0.37
CA LEU A 133 -3.39 -6.20 0.93
C LEU A 133 -3.62 -5.21 2.08
N SER A 134 -2.84 -5.36 3.15
CA SER A 134 -2.74 -4.34 4.21
C SER A 134 -1.31 -4.19 4.69
N VAL A 135 -0.87 -2.94 4.82
CA VAL A 135 0.38 -2.56 5.46
C VAL A 135 0.05 -1.47 6.47
N PRO A 136 -0.22 -1.84 7.74
CA PRO A 136 -0.66 -0.91 8.77
C PRO A 136 0.52 -0.09 9.32
N ALA A 137 1.21 0.65 8.43
CA ALA A 137 2.37 1.44 8.75
C ALA A 137 2.05 2.49 9.82
N GLN A 138 2.81 2.50 10.92
CA GLN A 138 2.53 3.31 12.11
C GLN A 138 2.61 4.82 11.83
N PHE A 139 3.50 5.24 10.95
CA PHE A 139 3.74 6.64 10.61
C PHE A 139 3.17 7.04 9.25
N GLY A 140 2.47 6.11 8.59
CA GLY A 140 2.00 6.28 7.22
C GLY A 140 3.15 6.35 6.20
N GLU A 141 2.83 6.78 5.01
CA GLU A 141 3.76 6.88 3.88
C GLU A 141 3.67 8.26 3.22
N SER A 142 4.74 8.69 2.60
CA SER A 142 4.71 9.88 1.72
C SER A 142 3.93 9.60 0.43
N PHE A 143 3.88 8.31 0.00
CA PHE A 143 3.15 7.83 -1.18
C PHE A 143 2.56 6.43 -0.95
N GLY A 144 3.38 5.36 -0.85
CA GLY A 144 2.89 4.00 -0.64
C GLY A 144 2.88 3.16 -1.92
N PHE A 145 4.06 2.91 -2.52
CA PHE A 145 4.19 2.12 -3.74
C PHE A 145 3.48 0.76 -3.70
N TYR A 146 3.55 0.05 -2.58
CA TYR A 146 2.90 -1.25 -2.43
C TYR A 146 1.37 -1.20 -2.54
N VAL A 147 0.75 -0.05 -2.22
CA VAL A 147 -0.68 0.17 -2.44
C VAL A 147 -0.98 0.18 -3.93
N ILE A 148 -0.25 1.02 -4.68
CA ILE A 148 -0.43 1.13 -6.14
C ILE A 148 -0.09 -0.19 -6.84
N GLU A 149 0.95 -0.90 -6.41
CA GLU A 149 1.32 -2.21 -6.96
C GLU A 149 0.27 -3.28 -6.70
N ALA A 150 -0.35 -3.31 -5.51
CA ALA A 150 -1.46 -4.20 -5.20
C ALA A 150 -2.68 -3.91 -6.09
N LEU A 151 -3.04 -2.63 -6.21
CA LEU A 151 -4.15 -2.20 -7.06
C LEU A 151 -3.86 -2.48 -8.55
N ALA A 152 -2.63 -2.31 -9.04
CA ALA A 152 -2.23 -2.72 -10.39
C ALA A 152 -2.41 -4.23 -10.63
N ALA A 153 -2.22 -5.05 -9.59
CA ALA A 153 -2.52 -6.49 -9.61
C ALA A 153 -4.02 -6.79 -9.44
N GLY A 154 -4.89 -5.79 -9.34
CA GLY A 154 -6.33 -5.94 -9.09
C GLY A 154 -6.66 -6.36 -7.65
N VAL A 155 -5.76 -6.17 -6.70
CA VAL A 155 -5.91 -6.53 -5.28
C VAL A 155 -6.38 -5.32 -4.50
N PRO A 156 -7.57 -5.34 -3.87
CA PRO A 156 -8.02 -4.23 -3.05
C PRO A 156 -7.17 -4.11 -1.79
N VAL A 157 -7.19 -2.91 -1.20
CA VAL A 157 -6.38 -2.62 -0.02
C VAL A 157 -7.23 -2.22 1.18
N VAL A 158 -6.71 -2.50 2.38
CA VAL A 158 -7.22 -1.96 3.66
C VAL A 158 -6.05 -1.27 4.35
N GLN A 159 -6.11 0.06 4.47
CA GLN A 159 -4.99 0.87 4.96
C GLN A 159 -5.42 1.76 6.14
N PRO A 160 -4.49 2.14 7.04
CA PRO A 160 -4.83 3.04 8.13
C PRO A 160 -5.18 4.44 7.60
N HIS A 161 -6.09 5.13 8.29
CA HIS A 161 -6.47 6.51 7.99
C HIS A 161 -5.35 7.48 8.39
N CYS A 162 -4.22 7.42 7.71
CA CYS A 162 -3.08 8.30 7.97
C CYS A 162 -2.26 8.59 6.72
N ALA A 163 -1.56 9.72 6.73
CA ALA A 163 -0.65 10.17 5.68
C ALA A 163 -1.28 10.14 4.27
N SER A 164 -0.62 9.55 3.27
CA SER A 164 -1.10 9.51 1.88
C SER A 164 -2.16 8.41 1.61
N PHE A 165 -2.44 7.51 2.55
CA PHE A 165 -3.34 6.40 2.28
C PHE A 165 -4.78 6.80 1.97
N PRO A 166 -5.42 7.76 2.71
CA PRO A 166 -6.75 8.24 2.35
C PRO A 166 -6.80 8.78 0.92
N GLU A 167 -5.81 9.60 0.52
CA GLU A 167 -5.70 10.14 -0.82
C GLU A 167 -5.65 9.05 -1.89
N LEU A 168 -4.80 8.02 -1.70
CA LEU A 168 -4.67 6.91 -2.65
C LEU A 168 -5.94 6.08 -2.75
N VAL A 169 -6.58 5.77 -1.62
CA VAL A 169 -7.81 4.97 -1.59
C VAL A 169 -8.98 5.75 -2.22
N GLU A 170 -9.10 7.03 -1.93
CA GLU A 170 -10.15 7.90 -2.50
C GLU A 170 -9.96 8.06 -4.01
N THR A 171 -8.75 8.39 -4.47
CA THR A 171 -8.44 8.57 -5.90
C THR A 171 -8.71 7.31 -6.71
N THR A 172 -8.36 6.14 -6.18
CA THR A 172 -8.48 4.88 -6.93
C THR A 172 -9.82 4.17 -6.73
N GLY A 173 -10.54 4.46 -5.64
CA GLY A 173 -11.67 3.65 -5.18
C GLY A 173 -11.26 2.21 -4.86
N GLY A 174 -9.96 1.95 -4.60
CA GLY A 174 -9.35 0.64 -4.57
C GLY A 174 -9.37 -0.08 -3.22
N GLY A 175 -10.13 0.40 -2.26
CA GLY A 175 -10.11 -0.21 -0.94
C GLY A 175 -10.86 0.55 0.12
N ARG A 176 -10.42 0.38 1.35
CA ARG A 176 -10.98 1.06 2.52
C ARG A 176 -9.86 1.60 3.40
N VAL A 177 -10.12 2.71 4.07
CA VAL A 177 -9.33 3.18 5.20
C VAL A 177 -10.02 2.80 6.51
N TYR A 178 -9.24 2.58 7.56
CA TYR A 178 -9.74 2.29 8.90
C TYR A 178 -9.05 3.20 9.92
N ASP A 179 -9.72 3.49 11.02
CA ASP A 179 -9.15 4.27 12.12
C ASP A 179 -8.07 3.46 12.83
N HIS A 180 -6.90 4.07 12.97
CA HIS A 180 -5.68 3.39 13.46
C HIS A 180 -5.72 3.22 14.99
N GLU A 181 -6.71 2.49 15.48
CA GLU A 181 -6.96 2.23 16.92
C GLU A 181 -6.44 0.86 17.39
N GLY A 182 -5.59 0.21 16.59
CA GLY A 182 -4.99 -1.06 16.93
C GLY A 182 -5.43 -2.24 16.07
N PRO A 183 -5.05 -3.48 16.46
CA PRO A 183 -5.31 -4.68 15.65
C PRO A 183 -6.81 -5.03 15.54
N GLU A 184 -7.65 -4.60 16.49
CA GLU A 184 -9.10 -4.86 16.49
C GLU A 184 -9.79 -4.10 15.35
N SER A 185 -9.47 -2.81 15.18
CA SER A 185 -10.04 -2.00 14.10
C SER A 185 -9.57 -2.47 12.72
N LEU A 186 -8.31 -2.90 12.62
CA LEU A 186 -7.77 -3.52 11.41
C LEU A 186 -8.49 -4.84 11.10
N ALA A 187 -8.68 -5.71 12.09
CA ALA A 187 -9.38 -6.99 11.93
C ALA A 187 -10.80 -6.77 11.40
N ALA A 188 -11.56 -5.86 12.01
CA ALA A 188 -12.92 -5.53 11.57
C ALA A 188 -12.97 -5.00 10.12
N ALA A 189 -12.01 -4.14 9.74
CA ALA A 189 -11.93 -3.60 8.37
C ALA A 189 -11.59 -4.70 7.33
N LEU A 190 -10.65 -5.60 7.68
CA LEU A 190 -10.28 -6.75 6.85
C LEU A 190 -11.45 -7.73 6.70
N GLU A 191 -12.15 -8.05 7.78
CA GLU A 191 -13.35 -8.88 7.75
C GLU A 191 -14.42 -8.29 6.84
N GLY A 192 -14.69 -6.99 6.98
CA GLY A 192 -15.65 -6.28 6.14
C GLY A 192 -15.30 -6.30 4.65
N MET A 193 -14.00 -6.36 4.28
CA MET A 193 -13.55 -6.53 2.90
C MET A 193 -13.69 -7.97 2.42
N LEU A 194 -13.40 -8.95 3.27
CA LEU A 194 -13.34 -10.36 2.92
C LEU A 194 -14.69 -11.07 2.96
N HIS A 195 -15.71 -10.53 3.64
CA HIS A 195 -17.05 -11.11 3.70
C HIS A 195 -17.76 -11.17 2.33
N ASN A 196 -17.41 -10.26 1.42
CA ASN A 196 -17.94 -10.27 0.06
C ASN A 196 -16.80 -10.36 -0.98
N PRO A 197 -16.30 -11.56 -1.29
CA PRO A 197 -15.19 -11.75 -2.22
C PRO A 197 -15.47 -11.23 -3.64
N THR A 198 -16.73 -11.24 -4.06
CA THR A 198 -17.15 -10.73 -5.38
C THR A 198 -17.01 -9.20 -5.42
N GLU A 199 -17.46 -8.51 -4.39
CA GLU A 199 -17.33 -7.06 -4.26
C GLU A 199 -15.85 -6.65 -4.14
N ALA A 200 -15.08 -7.32 -3.28
CA ALA A 200 -13.65 -7.09 -3.12
C ALA A 200 -12.90 -7.23 -4.45
N LYS A 201 -13.22 -8.26 -5.23
CA LYS A 201 -12.67 -8.43 -6.58
C LYS A 201 -13.06 -7.28 -7.51
N ALA A 202 -14.32 -6.87 -7.50
CA ALA A 202 -14.81 -5.76 -8.36
C ALA A 202 -14.11 -4.43 -8.00
N ILE A 203 -13.94 -4.14 -6.70
CA ILE A 203 -13.18 -2.98 -6.20
C ILE A 203 -11.74 -3.00 -6.76
N GLY A 204 -11.04 -4.12 -6.59
CA GLY A 204 -9.65 -4.25 -7.07
C GLY A 204 -9.52 -4.09 -8.58
N LEU A 205 -10.42 -4.69 -9.37
CA LEU A 205 -10.39 -4.59 -10.83
C LEU A 205 -10.70 -3.17 -11.32
N LYS A 206 -11.67 -2.48 -10.71
CA LYS A 206 -11.97 -1.09 -11.05
C LYS A 206 -10.80 -0.17 -10.72
N ALA A 207 -10.22 -0.33 -9.55
CA ALA A 207 -9.06 0.47 -9.12
C ALA A 207 -7.84 0.26 -10.02
N ARG A 208 -7.64 -0.96 -10.53
CA ARG A 208 -6.57 -1.26 -11.47
C ARG A 208 -6.61 -0.38 -12.72
N GLU A 209 -7.77 -0.13 -13.28
CA GLU A 209 -7.89 0.73 -14.47
C GLU A 209 -7.51 2.19 -14.11
N VAL A 210 -7.96 2.70 -12.97
CA VAL A 210 -7.57 4.03 -12.49
C VAL A 210 -6.07 4.13 -12.25
N VAL A 211 -5.47 3.10 -11.65
CA VAL A 211 -4.01 3.04 -11.40
C VAL A 211 -3.22 3.06 -12.71
N ARG A 212 -3.69 2.36 -13.74
CA ARG A 212 -3.04 2.36 -15.05
C ARG A 212 -3.07 3.72 -15.73
N GLU A 213 -4.13 4.49 -15.51
CA GLU A 213 -4.28 5.82 -16.08
C GLU A 213 -3.46 6.86 -15.31
N ILE A 214 -3.62 6.92 -13.99
CA ILE A 214 -3.09 8.02 -13.16
C ILE A 214 -1.70 7.75 -12.61
N PHE A 215 -1.36 6.50 -12.33
CA PHE A 215 -0.11 6.11 -11.66
C PHE A 215 0.84 5.31 -12.57
N SER A 216 0.83 5.61 -13.88
CA SER A 216 1.82 5.09 -14.81
C SER A 216 3.10 5.94 -14.82
N VAL A 217 4.23 5.32 -15.20
CA VAL A 217 5.50 6.07 -15.38
C VAL A 217 5.38 7.07 -16.53
N GLU A 218 4.56 6.77 -17.55
CA GLU A 218 4.27 7.65 -18.67
C GLU A 218 3.55 8.92 -18.20
N HIS A 219 2.45 8.76 -17.43
CA HIS A 219 1.70 9.89 -16.90
C HIS A 219 2.54 10.76 -15.94
N MET A 220 3.34 10.13 -15.07
CA MET A 220 4.29 10.86 -14.23
C MET A 220 5.29 11.66 -15.07
N ALA A 221 5.82 11.09 -16.15
CA ALA A 221 6.77 11.77 -17.03
C ALA A 221 6.12 12.95 -17.78
N GLU A 222 4.89 12.81 -18.28
CA GLU A 222 4.12 13.87 -18.90
C GLU A 222 3.92 15.05 -17.96
N GLN A 223 3.44 14.80 -16.73
CA GLN A 223 3.27 15.85 -15.72
C GLN A 223 4.58 16.56 -15.37
N MET A 224 5.70 15.82 -15.36
CA MET A 224 7.01 16.40 -15.12
C MET A 224 7.46 17.31 -16.26
N ILE A 225 7.24 16.90 -17.52
CA ILE A 225 7.55 17.68 -18.72
C ILE A 225 6.71 18.96 -18.71
N ASP A 226 5.41 18.87 -18.50
CA ASP A 226 4.51 20.03 -18.45
C ASP A 226 4.94 21.05 -17.39
N LEU A 227 5.35 20.56 -16.21
CA LEU A 227 5.87 21.43 -15.16
C LEU A 227 7.17 22.14 -15.59
N LEU A 228 8.09 21.43 -16.22
CA LEU A 228 9.39 21.99 -16.69
C LEU A 228 9.17 22.99 -17.82
N ASP A 229 8.32 22.69 -18.78
CA ASP A 229 7.99 23.59 -19.90
C ASP A 229 7.33 24.87 -19.39
N GLY A 230 6.46 24.78 -18.39
CA GLY A 230 5.88 25.93 -17.73
C GLY A 230 6.92 26.83 -17.02
N LEU A 231 7.95 26.23 -16.46
CA LEU A 231 9.07 26.98 -15.83
C LEU A 231 9.98 27.67 -16.84
N VAL A 232 10.23 27.02 -17.98
CA VAL A 232 11.06 27.59 -19.06
C VAL A 232 10.32 28.74 -19.76
N SER A 233 9.02 28.58 -19.99
CA SER A 233 8.18 29.58 -20.67
C SER A 233 7.90 30.81 -19.82
N ASN A 234 7.89 30.68 -18.48
CA ASN A 234 7.66 31.75 -17.51
C ASN A 234 8.75 31.72 -16.43
N PRO A 235 9.99 32.14 -16.76
CA PRO A 235 11.08 32.17 -15.78
C PRO A 235 10.73 33.15 -14.65
N SER A 236 10.72 32.69 -13.40
CA SER A 236 10.61 33.58 -12.24
C SER A 236 11.83 34.53 -12.24
N PRO A 237 11.64 35.81 -11.94
CA PRO A 237 12.77 36.72 -11.82
C PRO A 237 13.78 36.19 -10.79
N ILE A 238 15.06 36.14 -11.18
CA ILE A 238 16.14 35.78 -10.27
C ILE A 238 16.18 36.87 -9.18
N PRO A 239 16.06 36.49 -7.88
CA PRO A 239 16.26 37.50 -6.83
C PRO A 239 17.63 38.13 -7.00
N GLU A 240 17.70 39.47 -7.13
CA GLU A 240 18.97 40.18 -7.07
C GLU A 240 19.62 39.89 -5.71
N ALA A 241 20.92 39.55 -5.74
CA ALA A 241 21.71 39.14 -4.59
C ALA A 241 21.99 40.28 -3.60
#